data_7b799cc1800dd43fad158b3a7ff4ca57
#
_entry.id   7b799cc1800dd43fad158b3a7ff4ca57
#
_cell.length_a   1.000
_cell.length_b   1.000
_cell.length_c   1.000
_cell.angle_alpha   90.00
_cell.angle_beta   90.00
_cell.angle_gamma   90.00
#
_symmetry.space_group_name_H-M   'P 1'
#
loop_
_entity.id
_entity.type
_entity.pdbx_description
1 polymer ?
#
loop_
_entity_poly.entity_id
_entity_poly.type
_entity_poly.pdbx_seq_one_letter_code
_entity_poly.pdbx_strand_id
1 'polypeptide(L)'
;MFDLDPNQLFSILRVVVILITSFIVVTIFNRLVVSVAEERVKVKKGRLVHIQRFFQLIVYSVAVILILWTFNIDVTGLVAGLGVGALIIGFALKDIIENWISGVLIISGKTYRIDDVIRIGDLTGVVTDISLRTTKLKTYDRNEVIIPNSSLLKERIINLTSGKTETVASITFNIDYVFDTERAKKAIESVLRKYPNVVVDEEKKREIRFIVRIKEWTTEIESLFWINDPENEEFVKSKISELIKRKFEEEKILPTIPSLIRKEFMESKG
;
A
#
# COMPACT_ATOMS: atom_id res chain seq x y z
N MET A 1 -38.32 47.28 -39.32
CA MET A 1 -36.88 47.08 -39.07
C MET A 1 -36.73 46.97 -37.59
N PHE A 2 -36.41 45.80 -37.07
CA PHE A 2 -36.27 45.61 -35.61
C PHE A 2 -34.94 46.26 -35.20
N ASP A 3 -34.99 47.48 -34.66
CA ASP A 3 -33.85 48.08 -34.01
C ASP A 3 -33.63 47.34 -32.67
N LEU A 4 -32.83 46.29 -32.73
CA LEU A 4 -32.40 45.60 -31.48
C LEU A 4 -31.42 46.50 -30.76
N ASP A 5 -31.71 46.80 -29.50
CA ASP A 5 -30.80 47.52 -28.60
C ASP A 5 -29.46 46.75 -28.57
N PRO A 6 -28.29 47.42 -28.70
CA PRO A 6 -26.97 46.80 -28.61
C PRO A 6 -26.82 45.84 -27.42
N ASN A 7 -27.43 46.14 -26.29
CA ASN A 7 -27.41 45.27 -25.08
C ASN A 7 -28.18 43.96 -25.31
N GLN A 8 -29.28 43.99 -26.05
CA GLN A 8 -30.04 42.78 -26.41
C GLN A 8 -29.26 41.90 -27.39
N LEU A 9 -28.57 42.50 -28.35
CA LEU A 9 -27.73 41.79 -29.29
C LEU A 9 -26.56 41.06 -28.55
N PHE A 10 -25.89 41.73 -27.60
CA PHE A 10 -24.85 41.11 -26.78
C PHE A 10 -25.40 39.97 -25.90
N SER A 11 -26.60 40.10 -25.34
CA SER A 11 -27.22 39.04 -24.55
C SER A 11 -27.55 37.83 -25.43
N ILE A 12 -28.09 38.03 -26.60
CA ILE A 12 -28.36 36.94 -27.56
C ILE A 12 -27.04 36.22 -27.93
N LEU A 13 -25.99 36.98 -28.24
CA LEU A 13 -24.69 36.41 -28.58
C LEU A 13 -24.15 35.55 -27.47
N ARG A 14 -24.22 36.02 -26.20
CA ARG A 14 -23.80 35.23 -25.02
C ARG A 14 -24.59 33.92 -24.90
N VAL A 15 -25.91 33.95 -25.06
CA VAL A 15 -26.73 32.73 -25.03
C VAL A 15 -26.31 31.75 -26.11
N VAL A 16 -26.08 32.22 -27.36
CA VAL A 16 -25.61 31.36 -28.44
C VAL A 16 -24.26 30.74 -28.11
N VAL A 17 -23.33 31.50 -27.56
CA VAL A 17 -22.01 30.99 -27.13
C VAL A 17 -22.17 29.95 -26.06
N ILE A 18 -23.00 30.16 -25.01
CA ILE A 18 -23.26 29.19 -23.94
C ILE A 18 -23.81 27.88 -24.51
N LEU A 19 -24.79 27.94 -25.40
CA LEU A 19 -25.38 26.75 -26.01
C LEU A 19 -24.39 25.99 -26.89
N ILE A 20 -23.62 26.68 -27.75
CA ILE A 20 -22.59 26.06 -28.58
C ILE A 20 -21.52 25.40 -27.71
N THR A 21 -21.02 26.09 -26.67
CA THR A 21 -20.00 25.56 -25.76
C THR A 21 -20.50 24.32 -25.02
N SER A 22 -21.74 24.37 -24.50
CA SER A 22 -22.37 23.23 -23.82
C SER A 22 -22.52 22.03 -24.76
N PHE A 23 -22.95 22.27 -26.01
CA PHE A 23 -23.06 21.21 -27.03
C PHE A 23 -21.71 20.60 -27.38
N ILE A 24 -20.66 21.39 -27.52
CA ILE A 24 -19.29 20.94 -27.82
C ILE A 24 -18.78 20.08 -26.64
N VAL A 25 -18.94 20.56 -25.40
CA VAL A 25 -18.50 19.84 -24.17
C VAL A 25 -19.19 18.48 -24.09
N VAL A 26 -20.51 18.43 -24.27
CA VAL A 26 -21.27 17.18 -24.25
C VAL A 26 -20.82 16.23 -25.36
N THR A 27 -20.60 16.76 -26.59
CA THR A 27 -20.18 15.94 -27.71
C THR A 27 -18.79 15.35 -27.52
N ILE A 28 -17.83 16.15 -27.00
CA ILE A 28 -16.46 15.68 -26.68
C ILE A 28 -16.52 14.61 -25.60
N PHE A 29 -17.27 14.86 -24.53
CA PHE A 29 -17.42 13.89 -23.47
C PHE A 29 -18.01 12.56 -23.93
N ASN A 30 -19.08 12.61 -24.71
CA ASN A 30 -19.71 11.42 -25.27
C ASN A 30 -18.74 10.61 -26.15
N ARG A 31 -17.94 11.29 -26.99
CA ARG A 31 -16.92 10.64 -27.83
C ARG A 31 -15.84 9.98 -26.97
N LEU A 32 -15.32 10.68 -25.93
CA LEU A 32 -14.31 10.15 -25.03
C LEU A 32 -14.81 8.93 -24.27
N VAL A 33 -16.05 8.98 -23.74
CA VAL A 33 -16.63 7.85 -23.01
C VAL A 33 -16.78 6.62 -23.90
N VAL A 34 -17.19 6.80 -25.16
CA VAL A 34 -17.34 5.69 -26.11
C VAL A 34 -15.98 5.11 -26.49
N SER A 35 -14.99 5.96 -26.83
CA SER A 35 -13.65 5.49 -27.24
C SER A 35 -12.96 4.69 -26.14
N VAL A 36 -12.97 5.19 -24.91
CA VAL A 36 -12.36 4.48 -23.76
C VAL A 36 -13.08 3.17 -23.44
N ALA A 37 -14.40 3.14 -23.59
CA ALA A 37 -15.20 1.95 -23.27
C ALA A 37 -15.05 0.84 -24.33
N GLU A 38 -14.87 1.19 -25.59
CA GLU A 38 -14.66 0.23 -26.69
C GLU A 38 -13.26 -0.40 -26.63
N GLU A 39 -12.22 0.39 -26.27
CA GLU A 39 -10.84 -0.09 -26.26
C GLU A 39 -10.48 -0.94 -25.02
N ARG A 40 -11.01 -0.61 -23.83
CA ARG A 40 -10.48 -1.17 -22.58
C ARG A 40 -11.45 -2.05 -21.77
N VAL A 41 -12.77 -1.93 -21.90
CA VAL A 41 -13.64 -2.48 -20.84
C VAL A 41 -14.75 -3.43 -21.34
N LYS A 42 -14.94 -3.66 -22.64
CA LYS A 42 -16.03 -4.54 -23.18
C LYS A 42 -17.39 -4.35 -22.46
N VAL A 43 -17.69 -3.14 -21.99
CA VAL A 43 -18.93 -2.83 -21.27
C VAL A 43 -20.11 -2.82 -22.23
N LYS A 44 -21.21 -3.48 -21.87
CA LYS A 44 -22.45 -3.43 -22.64
C LYS A 44 -22.86 -1.95 -22.84
N LYS A 45 -23.06 -1.52 -24.09
CA LYS A 45 -23.41 -0.13 -24.49
C LYS A 45 -24.50 0.52 -23.64
N GLY A 46 -25.45 -0.26 -23.09
CA GLY A 46 -26.53 0.25 -22.26
C GLY A 46 -26.11 0.93 -20.95
N ARG A 47 -24.97 0.52 -20.32
CA ARG A 47 -24.49 1.15 -19.07
C ARG A 47 -23.88 2.53 -19.29
N LEU A 48 -23.29 2.75 -20.45
CA LEU A 48 -22.67 4.03 -20.82
C LEU A 48 -23.68 5.14 -21.01
N VAL A 49 -24.89 4.80 -21.49
CA VAL A 49 -25.97 5.77 -21.74
C VAL A 49 -26.39 6.49 -20.46
N HIS A 50 -26.40 5.81 -19.31
CA HIS A 50 -26.75 6.46 -18.04
C HIS A 50 -25.71 7.50 -17.60
N ILE A 51 -24.43 7.19 -17.79
CA ILE A 51 -23.32 8.12 -17.48
C ILE A 51 -23.39 9.34 -18.39
N GLN A 52 -23.61 9.12 -19.69
CA GLN A 52 -23.75 10.20 -20.66
C GLN A 52 -24.95 11.11 -20.34
N ARG A 53 -26.11 10.53 -20.03
CA ARG A 53 -27.30 11.30 -19.66
C ARG A 53 -27.12 12.11 -18.38
N PHE A 54 -26.47 11.51 -17.37
CA PHE A 54 -26.17 12.21 -16.15
C PHE A 54 -25.24 13.41 -16.36
N PHE A 55 -24.18 13.23 -17.15
CA PHE A 55 -23.27 14.32 -17.53
C PHE A 55 -23.98 15.42 -18.34
N GLN A 56 -24.81 15.04 -19.30
CA GLN A 56 -25.65 15.98 -20.09
C GLN A 56 -26.55 16.80 -19.17
N LEU A 57 -27.22 16.15 -18.21
CA LEU A 57 -28.08 16.83 -17.25
C LEU A 57 -27.31 17.91 -16.48
N ILE A 58 -26.11 17.59 -15.96
CA ILE A 58 -25.27 18.56 -15.26
C ILE A 58 -24.89 19.73 -16.18
N VAL A 59 -24.35 19.45 -17.37
CA VAL A 59 -23.89 20.52 -18.30
C VAL A 59 -25.03 21.44 -18.67
N TYR A 60 -26.21 20.89 -19.04
CA TYR A 60 -27.36 21.72 -19.45
C TYR A 60 -27.99 22.46 -18.24
N SER A 61 -27.94 21.91 -17.02
CA SER A 61 -28.36 22.65 -15.83
C SER A 61 -27.49 23.87 -15.58
N VAL A 62 -26.15 23.73 -15.72
CA VAL A 62 -25.22 24.86 -15.63
C VAL A 62 -25.47 25.87 -16.73
N ALA A 63 -25.71 25.41 -17.97
CA ALA A 63 -26.03 26.29 -19.08
C ALA A 63 -27.31 27.13 -18.85
N VAL A 64 -28.36 26.52 -18.32
CA VAL A 64 -29.61 27.21 -17.93
C VAL A 64 -29.33 28.31 -16.90
N ILE A 65 -28.54 28.02 -15.84
CA ILE A 65 -28.19 29.03 -14.83
C ILE A 65 -27.44 30.20 -15.46
N LEU A 66 -26.47 29.95 -16.33
CA LEU A 66 -25.69 30.98 -17.02
C LEU A 66 -26.57 31.81 -17.94
N ILE A 67 -27.58 31.22 -18.61
CA ILE A 67 -28.54 31.93 -19.48
C ILE A 67 -29.42 32.83 -18.59
N LEU A 68 -29.98 32.34 -17.49
CA LEU A 68 -30.78 33.11 -16.55
C LEU A 68 -30.00 34.34 -16.05
N TRP A 69 -28.75 34.14 -15.69
CA TRP A 69 -27.84 35.22 -15.22
C TRP A 69 -27.59 36.26 -16.33
N THR A 70 -27.51 35.83 -17.59
CA THR A 70 -27.35 36.76 -18.73
C THR A 70 -28.52 37.71 -18.86
N PHE A 71 -29.73 37.29 -18.47
CA PHE A 71 -30.95 38.11 -18.46
C PHE A 71 -31.17 38.86 -17.13
N ASN A 72 -30.15 38.96 -16.26
CA ASN A 72 -30.19 39.59 -14.95
C ASN A 72 -31.26 38.99 -14.00
N ILE A 73 -31.64 37.73 -14.23
CA ILE A 73 -32.51 36.99 -13.31
C ILE A 73 -31.63 36.58 -12.11
N ASP A 74 -32.09 36.90 -10.92
CA ASP A 74 -31.34 36.54 -9.69
C ASP A 74 -31.35 35.03 -9.47
N VAL A 75 -30.20 34.39 -9.64
CA VAL A 75 -29.98 32.96 -9.46
C VAL A 75 -29.21 32.66 -8.17
N THR A 76 -28.95 33.68 -7.33
CA THR A 76 -28.12 33.58 -6.12
C THR A 76 -28.61 32.47 -5.19
N GLY A 77 -29.92 32.41 -4.92
CA GLY A 77 -30.50 31.38 -4.08
C GLY A 77 -30.37 29.96 -4.66
N LEU A 78 -30.48 29.84 -5.98
CA LEU A 78 -30.32 28.55 -6.69
C LEU A 78 -28.86 28.08 -6.61
N VAL A 79 -27.90 28.97 -6.90
CA VAL A 79 -26.48 28.67 -6.84
C VAL A 79 -26.05 28.33 -5.41
N ALA A 80 -26.52 29.07 -4.41
CA ALA A 80 -26.27 28.77 -3.00
C ALA A 80 -26.78 27.36 -2.62
N GLY A 81 -28.02 27.03 -2.99
CA GLY A 81 -28.61 25.71 -2.74
C GLY A 81 -27.83 24.57 -3.41
N LEU A 82 -27.41 24.76 -4.67
CA LEU A 82 -26.56 23.81 -5.40
C LEU A 82 -25.20 23.68 -4.75
N GLY A 83 -24.62 24.77 -4.23
CA GLY A 83 -23.34 24.77 -3.49
C GLY A 83 -23.41 23.90 -2.23
N VAL A 84 -24.48 24.03 -1.45
CA VAL A 84 -24.70 23.16 -0.25
C VAL A 84 -24.86 21.70 -0.69
N GLY A 85 -25.64 21.43 -1.74
CA GLY A 85 -25.79 20.08 -2.29
C GLY A 85 -24.47 19.48 -2.76
N ALA A 86 -23.63 20.27 -3.44
CA ALA A 86 -22.30 19.85 -3.88
C ALA A 86 -21.37 19.52 -2.72
N LEU A 87 -21.41 20.29 -1.62
CA LEU A 87 -20.66 19.98 -0.40
C LEU A 87 -21.06 18.63 0.20
N ILE A 88 -22.36 18.37 0.31
CA ILE A 88 -22.87 17.10 0.83
C ILE A 88 -22.40 15.92 -0.04
N ILE A 89 -22.50 16.06 -1.37
CA ILE A 89 -22.03 15.03 -2.31
C ILE A 89 -20.49 14.88 -2.21
N GLY A 90 -19.75 15.98 -2.09
CA GLY A 90 -18.29 15.98 -1.92
C GLY A 90 -17.87 15.20 -0.67
N PHE A 91 -18.55 15.42 0.46
CA PHE A 91 -18.29 14.64 1.68
C PHE A 91 -18.64 13.15 1.51
N ALA A 92 -19.75 12.85 0.85
CA ALA A 92 -20.12 11.45 0.59
C ALA A 92 -19.12 10.71 -0.33
N LEU A 93 -18.47 11.42 -1.26
CA LEU A 93 -17.49 10.86 -2.20
C LEU A 93 -16.04 10.95 -1.70
N LYS A 94 -15.80 11.59 -0.57
CA LYS A 94 -14.44 11.86 -0.04
C LYS A 94 -13.57 10.60 -0.03
N ASP A 95 -14.04 9.51 0.55
CA ASP A 95 -13.26 8.28 0.69
C ASP A 95 -12.94 7.63 -0.65
N ILE A 96 -13.85 7.73 -1.63
CA ILE A 96 -13.63 7.22 -2.98
C ILE A 96 -12.50 7.99 -3.65
N ILE A 97 -12.55 9.32 -3.59
CA ILE A 97 -11.56 10.22 -4.18
C ILE A 97 -10.21 10.05 -3.49
N GLU A 98 -10.19 9.94 -2.16
CA GLU A 98 -8.98 9.70 -1.37
C GLU A 98 -8.28 8.40 -1.81
N ASN A 99 -9.03 7.31 -1.97
CA ASN A 99 -8.48 6.04 -2.45
C ASN A 99 -7.92 6.13 -3.87
N TRP A 100 -8.59 6.85 -4.77
CA TRP A 100 -8.11 7.03 -6.15
C TRP A 100 -6.82 7.84 -6.20
N ILE A 101 -6.76 8.96 -5.48
CA ILE A 101 -5.54 9.78 -5.38
C ILE A 101 -4.41 8.95 -4.79
N SER A 102 -4.69 8.18 -3.74
CA SER A 102 -3.71 7.29 -3.11
C SER A 102 -3.17 6.24 -4.09
N GLY A 103 -4.04 5.63 -4.89
CA GLY A 103 -3.62 4.66 -5.92
C GLY A 103 -2.70 5.29 -6.97
N VAL A 104 -3.04 6.48 -7.44
CA VAL A 104 -2.17 7.23 -8.38
C VAL A 104 -0.81 7.55 -7.75
N LEU A 105 -0.78 7.98 -6.49
CA LEU A 105 0.46 8.29 -5.77
C LEU A 105 1.32 7.04 -5.55
N ILE A 106 0.73 5.90 -5.20
CA ILE A 106 1.45 4.63 -5.03
C ILE A 106 2.12 4.21 -6.35
N ILE A 107 1.35 4.22 -7.45
CA ILE A 107 1.82 3.80 -8.77
C ILE A 107 2.90 4.76 -9.31
N SER A 108 2.65 6.07 -9.25
CA SER A 108 3.57 7.08 -9.78
C SER A 108 4.84 7.23 -8.93
N GLY A 109 4.69 7.18 -7.60
CA GLY A 109 5.79 7.27 -6.63
C GLY A 109 6.59 5.99 -6.49
N LYS A 110 6.10 4.87 -7.04
CA LYS A 110 6.73 3.54 -6.92
C LYS A 110 7.04 3.17 -5.46
N THR A 111 6.13 3.49 -4.56
CA THR A 111 6.26 3.19 -3.12
C THR A 111 6.51 1.70 -2.91
N TYR A 112 5.82 0.86 -3.66
CA TYR A 112 6.05 -0.56 -3.86
C TYR A 112 5.55 -0.96 -5.26
N ARG A 113 5.90 -2.15 -5.72
CA ARG A 113 5.54 -2.68 -7.04
C ARG A 113 4.85 -4.02 -6.90
N ILE A 114 4.23 -4.48 -7.98
CA ILE A 114 3.79 -5.88 -8.09
C ILE A 114 5.02 -6.77 -7.90
N ASP A 115 4.84 -7.90 -7.24
CA ASP A 115 5.85 -8.86 -6.80
C ASP A 115 6.76 -8.39 -5.65
N ASP A 116 6.60 -7.17 -5.14
CA ASP A 116 7.28 -6.79 -3.89
C ASP A 116 6.62 -7.48 -2.69
N VAL A 117 7.45 -7.92 -1.74
CA VAL A 117 6.99 -8.37 -0.42
C VAL A 117 6.97 -7.17 0.50
N ILE A 118 5.80 -6.83 1.02
CA ILE A 118 5.62 -5.70 1.93
C ILE A 118 5.04 -6.15 3.27
N ARG A 119 5.42 -5.42 4.32
CA ARG A 119 4.88 -5.60 5.66
C ARG A 119 4.17 -4.32 6.11
N ILE A 120 2.94 -4.49 6.62
CA ILE A 120 2.05 -3.42 7.07
C ILE A 120 1.50 -3.86 8.42
N GLY A 121 1.96 -3.25 9.53
CA GLY A 121 1.68 -3.78 10.86
C GLY A 121 2.13 -5.23 10.99
N ASP A 122 1.22 -6.12 11.36
CA ASP A 122 1.47 -7.57 11.48
C ASP A 122 1.24 -8.36 10.18
N LEU A 123 0.73 -7.69 9.14
CA LEU A 123 0.45 -8.32 7.86
C LEU A 123 1.68 -8.27 6.95
N THR A 124 2.13 -9.43 6.49
CA THR A 124 3.19 -9.56 5.47
C THR A 124 2.64 -10.32 4.26
N GLY A 125 2.93 -9.84 3.06
CA GLY A 125 2.49 -10.51 1.84
C GLY A 125 3.12 -9.95 0.58
N VAL A 126 2.96 -10.69 -0.50
CA VAL A 126 3.38 -10.31 -1.86
C VAL A 126 2.30 -9.44 -2.49
N VAL A 127 2.68 -8.33 -3.07
CA VAL A 127 1.78 -7.46 -3.85
C VAL A 127 1.43 -8.15 -5.16
N THR A 128 0.16 -8.55 -5.34
CA THR A 128 -0.31 -9.24 -6.56
C THR A 128 -0.97 -8.29 -7.55
N ASP A 129 -1.59 -7.21 -7.08
CA ASP A 129 -2.25 -6.22 -7.92
C ASP A 129 -2.30 -4.85 -7.25
N ILE A 130 -2.17 -3.80 -8.05
CA ILE A 130 -2.33 -2.40 -7.63
C ILE A 130 -3.35 -1.75 -8.55
N SER A 131 -4.57 -1.68 -8.09
CA SER A 131 -5.68 -1.03 -8.78
C SER A 131 -5.82 0.43 -8.33
N LEU A 132 -6.68 1.20 -8.99
CA LEU A 132 -6.88 2.61 -8.66
C LEU A 132 -7.36 2.82 -7.21
N ARG A 133 -8.18 1.90 -6.67
CA ARG A 133 -8.79 2.02 -5.34
C ARG A 133 -8.16 1.13 -4.28
N THR A 134 -7.65 -0.04 -4.67
CA THR A 134 -7.19 -1.08 -3.75
C THR A 134 -5.89 -1.69 -4.22
N THR A 135 -5.08 -2.14 -3.27
CA THR A 135 -3.94 -3.02 -3.49
C THR A 135 -4.28 -4.40 -2.94
N LYS A 136 -3.90 -5.45 -3.66
CA LYS A 136 -4.08 -6.84 -3.26
C LYS A 136 -2.75 -7.43 -2.82
N LEU A 137 -2.79 -8.10 -1.68
CA LEU A 137 -1.65 -8.83 -1.12
C LEU A 137 -2.02 -10.30 -1.01
N LYS A 138 -1.06 -11.17 -1.32
CA LYS A 138 -1.13 -12.60 -1.06
C LYS A 138 -0.22 -12.92 0.13
N THR A 139 -0.80 -13.43 1.20
CA THR A 139 -0.07 -13.79 2.43
C THR A 139 0.57 -15.19 2.31
N TYR A 140 1.47 -15.54 3.24
CA TYR A 140 2.16 -16.84 3.25
C TYR A 140 1.19 -18.03 3.40
N ASP A 141 0.05 -17.84 4.07
CA ASP A 141 -1.04 -18.82 4.19
C ASP A 141 -1.98 -18.85 2.97
N ARG A 142 -1.57 -18.17 1.89
CA ARG A 142 -2.24 -18.09 0.58
C ARG A 142 -3.58 -17.35 0.58
N ASN A 143 -3.88 -16.56 1.61
CA ASN A 143 -5.04 -15.70 1.60
C ASN A 143 -4.79 -14.47 0.73
N GLU A 144 -5.83 -14.02 0.01
CA GLU A 144 -5.81 -12.73 -0.68
C GLU A 144 -6.41 -11.67 0.25
N VAL A 145 -5.61 -10.67 0.58
CA VAL A 145 -6.03 -9.52 1.37
C VAL A 145 -6.16 -8.30 0.47
N ILE A 146 -7.33 -7.68 0.49
CA ILE A 146 -7.64 -6.49 -0.32
C ILE A 146 -7.65 -5.28 0.60
N ILE A 147 -6.75 -4.33 0.37
CA ILE A 147 -6.56 -3.16 1.22
C ILE A 147 -6.88 -1.89 0.43
N PRO A 148 -7.69 -0.97 0.96
CA PRO A 148 -7.89 0.34 0.36
C PRO A 148 -6.58 1.13 0.29
N ASN A 149 -6.31 1.77 -0.86
CA ASN A 149 -5.04 2.48 -1.06
C ASN A 149 -4.83 3.65 -0.08
N SER A 150 -5.91 4.32 0.34
CA SER A 150 -5.84 5.40 1.32
C SER A 150 -5.36 4.93 2.70
N SER A 151 -5.72 3.70 3.10
CA SER A 151 -5.23 3.09 4.35
C SER A 151 -3.73 2.83 4.27
N LEU A 152 -3.25 2.31 3.14
CA LEU A 152 -1.83 2.03 2.93
C LEU A 152 -0.94 3.27 3.01
N LEU A 153 -1.37 4.40 2.45
CA LEU A 153 -0.58 5.64 2.53
C LEU A 153 -0.56 6.27 3.93
N LYS A 154 -1.49 5.91 4.81
CA LYS A 154 -1.54 6.39 6.20
C LYS A 154 -0.70 5.56 7.15
N GLU A 155 -0.35 4.34 6.76
CA GLU A 155 0.40 3.41 7.59
C GLU A 155 1.89 3.36 7.21
N ARG A 156 2.69 2.84 8.14
CA ARG A 156 4.11 2.56 7.86
C ARG A 156 4.21 1.27 7.06
N ILE A 157 4.71 1.39 5.85
CA ILE A 157 4.98 0.25 4.97
C ILE A 157 6.47 -0.06 5.01
N ILE A 158 6.82 -1.32 5.26
CA ILE A 158 8.17 -1.83 5.14
C ILE A 158 8.22 -2.67 3.86
N ASN A 159 8.94 -2.20 2.85
CA ASN A 159 9.18 -2.97 1.64
C ASN A 159 10.42 -3.85 1.85
N LEU A 160 10.21 -5.16 1.93
CA LEU A 160 11.26 -6.14 2.24
C LEU A 160 12.15 -6.43 1.02
N THR A 161 11.60 -6.31 -0.19
CA THR A 161 12.30 -6.66 -1.43
C THR A 161 12.78 -5.45 -2.20
N SER A 162 11.97 -4.38 -2.27
CA SER A 162 12.27 -3.17 -3.08
C SER A 162 12.71 -3.50 -4.51
N GLY A 163 12.04 -4.45 -5.15
CA GLY A 163 12.37 -4.94 -6.49
C GLY A 163 13.56 -5.90 -6.54
N LYS A 164 14.04 -6.42 -5.39
CA LYS A 164 15.08 -7.45 -5.28
C LYS A 164 14.46 -8.76 -4.84
N THR A 165 15.13 -9.86 -5.12
CA THR A 165 14.71 -11.20 -4.71
C THR A 165 15.20 -11.60 -3.32
N GLU A 166 15.95 -10.74 -2.65
CA GLU A 166 16.61 -11.03 -1.39
C GLU A 166 16.29 -9.97 -0.34
N THR A 167 16.17 -10.39 0.91
CA THR A 167 15.94 -9.51 2.06
C THR A 167 16.83 -9.90 3.24
N VAL A 168 16.94 -9.00 4.21
CA VAL A 168 17.64 -9.28 5.48
C VAL A 168 16.62 -9.77 6.49
N ALA A 169 16.85 -10.98 6.99
CA ALA A 169 16.12 -11.55 8.11
C ALA A 169 16.94 -11.46 9.40
N SER A 170 16.27 -11.46 10.55
CA SER A 170 16.93 -11.55 11.86
C SER A 170 16.29 -12.61 12.75
N ILE A 171 17.12 -13.26 13.54
CA ILE A 171 16.70 -14.21 14.58
C ILE A 171 17.46 -13.88 15.85
N THR A 172 16.76 -13.86 16.97
CA THR A 172 17.33 -13.55 18.28
C THR A 172 17.32 -14.78 19.17
N PHE A 173 18.46 -15.08 19.77
CA PHE A 173 18.61 -16.12 20.80
C PHE A 173 19.10 -15.51 22.10
N ASN A 174 18.60 -16.03 23.19
CA ASN A 174 19.03 -15.69 24.55
C ASN A 174 19.80 -16.86 25.14
N ILE A 175 21.07 -16.65 25.47
CA ILE A 175 21.90 -17.62 26.18
C ILE A 175 22.20 -17.13 27.58
N ASP A 176 22.57 -18.04 28.47
CA ASP A 176 23.01 -17.67 29.81
C ASP A 176 24.29 -16.82 29.73
N TYR A 177 24.39 -15.76 30.54
CA TYR A 177 25.47 -14.79 30.46
C TYR A 177 26.87 -15.42 30.77
N VAL A 178 26.90 -16.58 31.42
CA VAL A 178 28.14 -17.33 31.75
C VAL A 178 28.74 -18.02 30.52
N PHE A 179 27.97 -18.23 29.48
CA PHE A 179 28.44 -18.91 28.28
C PHE A 179 29.25 -18.00 27.35
N ASP A 180 30.24 -18.61 26.72
CA ASP A 180 31.05 -17.94 25.70
C ASP A 180 30.23 -17.54 24.51
N THR A 181 30.10 -16.23 24.32
CA THR A 181 29.33 -15.61 23.23
C THR A 181 29.94 -15.94 21.86
N GLU A 182 31.27 -16.04 21.75
CA GLU A 182 31.94 -16.38 20.50
C GLU A 182 31.62 -17.82 20.07
N ARG A 183 31.55 -18.74 21.01
CA ARG A 183 31.16 -20.12 20.74
C ARG A 183 29.70 -20.18 20.22
N ALA A 184 28.80 -19.44 20.86
CA ALA A 184 27.40 -19.36 20.41
C ALA A 184 27.27 -18.75 19.00
N LYS A 185 27.99 -17.67 18.70
CA LYS A 185 28.03 -17.07 17.37
C LYS A 185 28.50 -18.06 16.30
N LYS A 186 29.61 -18.80 16.57
CA LYS A 186 30.12 -19.82 15.64
C LYS A 186 29.10 -20.93 15.41
N ALA A 187 28.40 -21.38 16.44
CA ALA A 187 27.33 -22.36 16.32
C ALA A 187 26.20 -21.86 15.40
N ILE A 188 25.71 -20.63 15.62
CA ILE A 188 24.69 -19.98 14.79
C ILE A 188 25.19 -19.84 13.35
N GLU A 189 26.39 -19.30 13.15
CA GLU A 189 26.97 -19.08 11.82
C GLU A 189 27.12 -20.40 11.05
N SER A 190 27.52 -21.48 11.71
CA SER A 190 27.68 -22.81 11.11
C SER A 190 26.37 -23.36 10.55
N VAL A 191 25.25 -23.04 11.16
CA VAL A 191 23.90 -23.41 10.72
C VAL A 191 23.47 -22.52 9.57
N LEU A 192 23.61 -21.20 9.73
CA LEU A 192 23.20 -20.21 8.71
C LEU A 192 23.92 -20.44 7.39
N ARG A 193 25.24 -20.66 7.41
CA ARG A 193 26.02 -20.90 6.17
C ARG A 193 25.62 -22.19 5.43
N LYS A 194 25.03 -23.17 6.12
CA LYS A 194 24.60 -24.44 5.52
C LYS A 194 23.15 -24.43 5.03
N TYR A 195 22.36 -23.43 5.42
CA TYR A 195 20.95 -23.40 5.08
C TYR A 195 20.72 -22.88 3.65
N PRO A 196 20.00 -23.61 2.78
CA PRO A 196 19.91 -23.31 1.35
C PRO A 196 19.36 -21.91 1.00
N ASN A 197 18.44 -21.41 1.82
CA ASN A 197 17.80 -20.11 1.60
C ASN A 197 18.59 -18.93 2.17
N VAL A 198 19.72 -19.18 2.86
CA VAL A 198 20.62 -18.14 3.37
C VAL A 198 21.67 -17.83 2.31
N VAL A 199 21.79 -16.57 1.97
CA VAL A 199 22.76 -16.07 1.00
C VAL A 199 23.92 -15.43 1.73
N VAL A 200 25.11 -15.98 1.57
CA VAL A 200 26.37 -15.41 2.08
C VAL A 200 27.24 -15.07 0.88
N ASP A 201 27.53 -13.78 0.68
CA ASP A 201 28.34 -13.29 -0.43
C ASP A 201 29.12 -12.07 0.06
N GLU A 202 30.39 -12.28 0.37
CA GLU A 202 31.26 -11.24 0.94
C GLU A 202 31.55 -10.11 -0.09
N GLU A 203 31.62 -10.44 -1.38
CA GLU A 203 31.85 -9.44 -2.44
C GLU A 203 30.66 -8.47 -2.56
N LYS A 204 29.45 -8.97 -2.34
CA LYS A 204 28.21 -8.18 -2.38
C LYS A 204 27.81 -7.64 -1.00
N LYS A 205 28.68 -7.72 0.02
CA LYS A 205 28.42 -7.29 1.41
C LYS A 205 27.21 -8.00 2.05
N ARG A 206 26.97 -9.28 1.68
CA ARG A 206 25.96 -10.13 2.25
C ARG A 206 26.56 -11.03 3.33
N GLU A 207 27.02 -10.39 4.39
CA GLU A 207 27.64 -11.05 5.53
C GLU A 207 26.61 -11.37 6.61
N ILE A 208 26.87 -12.41 7.41
CA ILE A 208 26.15 -12.66 8.65
C ILE A 208 26.69 -11.68 9.67
N ARG A 209 25.79 -10.87 10.26
CA ARG A 209 26.15 -9.89 11.30
C ARG A 209 25.51 -10.27 12.61
N PHE A 210 26.23 -10.02 13.68
CA PHE A 210 25.75 -10.26 15.05
C PHE A 210 25.67 -8.97 15.81
N ILE A 211 24.53 -8.77 16.51
CA ILE A 211 24.35 -7.72 17.50
C ILE A 211 24.23 -8.43 18.84
N VAL A 212 25.14 -8.14 19.76
CA VAL A 212 25.15 -8.74 21.08
C VAL A 212 24.74 -7.71 22.09
N ARG A 213 23.75 -8.06 22.92
CA ARG A 213 23.28 -7.22 24.04
C ARG A 213 23.41 -8.02 25.33
N ILE A 214 24.32 -7.59 26.20
CA ILE A 214 24.53 -8.21 27.52
C ILE A 214 23.52 -7.59 28.49
N LYS A 215 22.69 -8.43 29.09
CA LYS A 215 21.71 -8.08 30.09
C LYS A 215 22.12 -8.73 31.43
N GLU A 216 21.41 -8.42 32.51
CA GLU A 216 21.76 -8.83 33.86
C GLU A 216 22.01 -10.34 34.02
N TRP A 217 21.21 -11.19 33.39
CA TRP A 217 21.27 -12.66 33.50
C TRP A 217 21.34 -13.38 32.15
N THR A 218 21.37 -12.64 31.04
CA THR A 218 21.30 -13.22 29.72
C THR A 218 22.14 -12.43 28.74
N THR A 219 22.72 -13.12 27.77
CA THR A 219 23.29 -12.52 26.57
C THR A 219 22.34 -12.76 25.41
N GLU A 220 21.78 -11.67 24.88
CA GLU A 220 20.95 -11.67 23.70
C GLU A 220 21.85 -11.56 22.48
N ILE A 221 21.73 -12.52 21.57
CA ILE A 221 22.46 -12.56 20.29
C ILE A 221 21.44 -12.46 19.18
N GLU A 222 21.41 -11.32 18.52
CA GLU A 222 20.63 -11.10 17.31
C GLU A 222 21.54 -11.32 16.10
N SER A 223 21.17 -12.28 15.24
CA SER A 223 21.86 -12.60 14.01
C SER A 223 21.09 -12.06 12.81
N LEU A 224 21.74 -11.21 12.00
CA LEU A 224 21.19 -10.67 10.75
C LEU A 224 21.85 -11.40 9.60
N PHE A 225 21.03 -11.86 8.65
CA PHE A 225 21.52 -12.62 7.49
C PHE A 225 20.59 -12.40 6.29
N TRP A 226 21.12 -12.60 5.10
CA TRP A 226 20.35 -12.46 3.87
C TRP A 226 19.64 -13.77 3.51
N ILE A 227 18.38 -13.65 3.06
CA ILE A 227 17.58 -14.77 2.56
C ILE A 227 17.10 -14.48 1.13
N ASN A 228 16.96 -15.52 0.33
CA ASN A 228 16.46 -15.45 -1.05
C ASN A 228 14.98 -15.83 -1.17
N ASP A 229 14.27 -15.96 -0.07
CA ASP A 229 12.86 -16.32 0.00
C ASP A 229 12.10 -15.38 0.98
N PRO A 230 11.96 -14.10 0.62
CA PRO A 230 11.30 -13.13 1.48
C PRO A 230 9.81 -13.38 1.66
N GLU A 231 9.15 -14.09 0.75
CA GLU A 231 7.74 -14.47 0.85
C GLU A 231 7.51 -15.43 2.04
N ASN A 232 8.44 -16.35 2.26
CA ASN A 232 8.38 -17.35 3.32
C ASN A 232 9.34 -17.03 4.48
N GLU A 233 9.69 -15.76 4.72
CA GLU A 233 10.65 -15.33 5.75
C GLU A 233 10.38 -16.00 7.10
N GLU A 234 9.14 -15.98 7.59
CA GLU A 234 8.79 -16.54 8.90
C GLU A 234 8.98 -18.06 8.96
N PHE A 235 8.68 -18.77 7.88
CA PHE A 235 8.90 -20.21 7.79
C PHE A 235 10.40 -20.54 7.77
N VAL A 236 11.19 -19.79 6.99
CA VAL A 236 12.66 -19.91 6.93
C VAL A 236 13.26 -19.66 8.30
N LYS A 237 12.86 -18.59 9.01
CA LYS A 237 13.30 -18.25 10.36
C LYS A 237 12.96 -19.36 11.37
N SER A 238 11.74 -19.92 11.29
CA SER A 238 11.31 -21.03 12.15
C SER A 238 12.20 -22.26 11.97
N LYS A 239 12.47 -22.65 10.72
CA LYS A 239 13.33 -23.81 10.42
C LYS A 239 14.77 -23.61 10.88
N ILE A 240 15.33 -22.44 10.62
CA ILE A 240 16.66 -22.08 11.08
C ILE A 240 16.73 -22.10 12.62
N SER A 241 15.70 -21.59 13.30
CA SER A 241 15.64 -21.59 14.77
C SER A 241 15.64 -23.01 15.34
N GLU A 242 14.91 -23.96 14.73
CA GLU A 242 14.95 -25.37 15.13
C GLU A 242 16.37 -25.97 14.98
N LEU A 243 17.04 -25.68 13.87
CA LEU A 243 18.40 -26.18 13.60
C LEU A 243 19.43 -25.57 14.57
N ILE A 244 19.33 -24.28 14.87
CA ILE A 244 20.22 -23.62 15.83
C ILE A 244 19.98 -24.18 17.23
N LYS A 245 18.71 -24.42 17.61
CA LYS A 245 18.40 -25.05 18.91
C LYS A 245 19.07 -26.42 19.04
N ARG A 246 18.98 -27.28 18.02
CA ARG A 246 19.66 -28.58 18.01
C ARG A 246 21.18 -28.41 18.14
N LYS A 247 21.75 -27.45 17.41
CA LYS A 247 23.18 -27.17 17.45
C LYS A 247 23.64 -26.71 18.84
N PHE A 248 22.82 -25.90 19.51
CA PHE A 248 23.09 -25.50 20.90
C PHE A 248 23.03 -26.68 21.87
N GLU A 249 22.08 -27.60 21.69
CA GLU A 249 22.00 -28.83 22.47
C GLU A 249 23.26 -29.73 22.31
N GLU A 250 23.71 -29.91 21.02
CA GLU A 250 24.95 -30.66 20.70
C GLU A 250 26.18 -30.04 21.39
N GLU A 251 26.29 -28.72 21.36
CA GLU A 251 27.42 -27.98 21.92
C GLU A 251 27.27 -27.67 23.42
N LYS A 252 26.18 -28.12 24.03
CA LYS A 252 25.84 -27.86 25.44
C LYS A 252 25.78 -26.38 25.79
N ILE A 253 25.32 -25.55 24.84
CA ILE A 253 25.01 -24.14 25.05
C ILE A 253 23.64 -24.07 25.70
N LEU A 254 23.57 -23.64 26.95
CA LEU A 254 22.32 -23.61 27.69
C LEU A 254 21.57 -22.29 27.41
N PRO A 255 20.23 -22.34 27.20
CA PRO A 255 19.41 -21.16 27.19
C PRO A 255 19.39 -20.50 28.58
N THR A 256 18.99 -19.24 28.63
CA THR A 256 18.77 -18.54 29.91
C THR A 256 17.74 -19.27 30.75
N ILE A 257 18.12 -19.65 31.96
CA ILE A 257 17.21 -20.25 32.90
C ILE A 257 16.76 -19.15 33.90
N PRO A 258 15.46 -19.02 34.22
CA PRO A 258 14.99 -18.09 35.22
C PRO A 258 15.72 -18.31 36.55
N SER A 259 16.07 -17.23 37.27
CA SER A 259 16.93 -17.24 38.45
C SER A 259 16.48 -18.18 39.57
N LEU A 260 15.17 -18.42 39.71
CA LEU A 260 14.60 -19.36 40.67
C LEU A 260 14.95 -20.84 40.38
N ILE A 261 14.90 -21.22 39.10
CA ILE A 261 15.20 -22.59 38.63
C ILE A 261 16.72 -22.82 38.61
N ARG A 262 17.51 -21.76 38.41
CA ARG A 262 18.98 -21.82 38.36
C ARG A 262 19.59 -22.31 39.68
N LYS A 263 19.05 -21.90 40.80
CA LYS A 263 19.51 -22.32 42.14
C LYS A 263 19.35 -23.82 42.30
N GLU A 264 18.16 -24.36 41.99
CA GLU A 264 17.88 -25.80 42.05
C GLU A 264 18.74 -26.61 41.07
N PHE A 265 18.97 -26.07 39.84
CA PHE A 265 19.77 -26.74 38.81
C PHE A 265 21.26 -26.80 39.15
N MET A 266 21.81 -25.78 39.82
CA MET A 266 23.19 -25.75 40.25
C MET A 266 23.40 -26.65 41.51
N GLU A 267 22.43 -26.70 42.41
CA GLU A 267 22.44 -27.57 43.58
C GLU A 267 22.28 -29.07 43.24
N SER A 268 21.61 -29.39 42.13
CA SER A 268 21.43 -30.78 41.66
C SER A 268 22.64 -31.36 40.91
N LYS A 269 23.65 -30.56 40.59
CA LYS A 269 24.85 -30.98 39.86
C LYS A 269 26.16 -30.92 40.70
N GLY A 270 26.07 -30.47 41.93
CA GLY A 270 27.17 -30.52 42.89
C GLY A 270 27.00 -31.71 43.82
#